data_c2da78457ad6e656d0820af604a22522
#
_entry.id   c2da78457ad6e656d0820af604a22522
#
_cell.length_a   1.000
_cell.length_b   1.000
_cell.length_c   1.000
_cell.angle_alpha   90.00
_cell.angle_beta   90.00
_cell.angle_gamma   90.00
#
_symmetry.space_group_name_H-M   'P 1'
#
loop_
_entity.id
_entity.type
_entity.pdbx_description
1 polymer ?
#
loop_
_entity_poly.entity_id
_entity_poly.type
_entity_poly.pdbx_seq_one_letter_code
_entity_poly.pdbx_strand_id
1 'polypeptide(L)'
;MYKKFVRNTLMMTVALLIVCGSAIFAIDPYYHYHTPWFGLQATPFQERYCNAGLAEHFDYDSVIIGSSMTENFRASWFDEAFSCKTIKLSYSGARSINTKTIMEKVFEHGGVRNVFFGLDTAMLTSAPDFTQFDIPEYLYDGIGGNDVNYLLNKNILFGDTVKTLQRQENFSFDDMYVWEKNYTFSEKEVLYGKQAYVKSRLKTVKEPMEKLSLIHISEPTRH
;
A
#
# COMPACT_ATOMS: atom_id res chain seq x y z
N MET A 1 -40.95 3.65 34.81
CA MET A 1 -40.54 4.59 33.74
C MET A 1 -39.03 4.46 33.42
N TYR A 2 -38.15 4.50 34.39
CA TYR A 2 -36.70 4.41 34.23
C TYR A 2 -36.20 3.16 33.48
N LYS A 3 -36.68 1.94 33.81
CA LYS A 3 -36.30 0.70 33.15
C LYS A 3 -36.63 0.67 31.64
N LYS A 4 -37.77 1.25 31.24
CA LYS A 4 -38.14 1.37 29.82
C LYS A 4 -37.22 2.36 29.10
N PHE A 5 -36.87 3.48 29.71
CA PHE A 5 -35.97 4.47 29.17
C PHE A 5 -34.57 3.83 28.92
N VAL A 6 -33.96 3.19 29.93
CA VAL A 6 -32.67 2.54 29.81
C VAL A 6 -32.66 1.48 28.72
N ARG A 7 -33.67 0.62 28.69
CA ARG A 7 -33.83 -0.40 27.64
C ARG A 7 -33.90 0.22 26.24
N ASN A 8 -34.72 1.24 26.06
CA ASN A 8 -34.90 1.88 24.76
C ASN A 8 -33.60 2.60 24.31
N THR A 9 -32.92 3.28 25.23
CA THR A 9 -31.62 3.91 24.95
C THR A 9 -30.59 2.87 24.53
N LEU A 10 -30.48 1.76 25.26
CA LEU A 10 -29.57 0.67 24.91
C LEU A 10 -29.89 0.08 23.54
N MET A 11 -31.18 -0.18 23.26
CA MET A 11 -31.60 -0.68 21.94
C MET A 11 -31.26 0.29 20.82
N MET A 12 -31.47 1.59 21.00
CA MET A 12 -31.10 2.61 20.02
C MET A 12 -29.60 2.68 19.80
N THR A 13 -28.81 2.60 20.87
CA THR A 13 -27.33 2.58 20.76
C THR A 13 -26.84 1.36 19.98
N VAL A 14 -27.35 0.18 20.32
CA VAL A 14 -27.00 -1.06 19.59
C VAL A 14 -27.42 -0.97 18.12
N ALA A 15 -28.63 -0.49 17.84
CA ALA A 15 -29.09 -0.30 16.48
C ALA A 15 -28.19 0.67 15.68
N LEU A 16 -27.76 1.77 16.30
CA LEU A 16 -26.86 2.73 15.69
C LEU A 16 -25.48 2.09 15.39
N LEU A 17 -24.93 1.33 16.32
CA LEU A 17 -23.66 0.63 16.10
C LEU A 17 -23.76 -0.39 14.95
N ILE A 18 -24.86 -1.12 14.86
CA ILE A 18 -25.12 -2.04 13.76
C ILE A 18 -25.17 -1.28 12.42
N VAL A 19 -25.87 -0.15 12.37
CA VAL A 19 -25.95 0.67 11.14
C VAL A 19 -24.57 1.18 10.74
N CYS A 20 -23.78 1.69 11.68
CA CYS A 20 -22.42 2.16 11.43
C CYS A 20 -21.51 1.02 10.93
N GLY A 21 -21.52 -0.12 11.59
CA GLY A 21 -20.73 -1.29 11.17
C GLY A 21 -21.18 -1.82 9.81
N SER A 22 -22.48 -1.87 9.55
CA SER A 22 -23.01 -2.28 8.23
C SER A 22 -22.60 -1.31 7.11
N ALA A 23 -22.52 -0.01 7.39
CA ALA A 23 -22.06 0.96 6.39
C ALA A 23 -20.58 0.75 6.05
N ILE A 24 -19.72 0.52 7.05
CA ILE A 24 -18.29 0.22 6.82
C ILE A 24 -18.17 -1.11 6.06
N PHE A 25 -18.89 -2.15 6.48
CA PHE A 25 -18.86 -3.44 5.82
C PHE A 25 -19.30 -3.35 4.35
N ALA A 26 -20.36 -2.61 4.04
CA ALA A 26 -20.91 -2.53 2.69
C ALA A 26 -20.03 -1.71 1.73
N ILE A 27 -19.34 -0.70 2.21
CA ILE A 27 -18.43 0.13 1.39
C ILE A 27 -17.02 -0.48 1.36
N ASP A 28 -16.61 -1.03 2.48
CA ASP A 28 -15.32 -1.73 2.69
C ASP A 28 -14.10 -0.99 2.11
N PRO A 29 -13.76 0.18 2.66
CA PRO A 29 -12.76 1.07 2.07
C PRO A 29 -11.35 0.46 1.99
N TYR A 30 -11.08 -0.63 2.70
CA TYR A 30 -9.80 -1.34 2.67
C TYR A 30 -9.87 -2.73 2.05
N TYR A 31 -11.05 -3.10 1.51
CA TYR A 31 -11.29 -4.42 0.88
C TYR A 31 -11.08 -5.59 1.83
N HIS A 32 -11.34 -5.38 3.12
CA HIS A 32 -11.10 -6.38 4.16
C HIS A 32 -12.02 -7.60 4.04
N TYR A 33 -13.25 -7.40 3.55
CA TYR A 33 -14.24 -8.46 3.41
C TYR A 33 -14.52 -8.85 1.96
N HIS A 34 -14.38 -7.91 1.04
CA HIS A 34 -14.76 -8.17 -0.36
C HIS A 34 -14.20 -7.10 -1.33
N THR A 35 -14.28 -7.41 -2.62
CA THR A 35 -14.09 -6.39 -3.68
C THR A 35 -15.23 -5.37 -3.65
N PRO A 36 -15.05 -4.17 -4.24
CA PRO A 36 -16.07 -3.13 -4.23
C PRO A 36 -17.44 -3.60 -4.73
N TRP A 37 -18.49 -3.29 -3.97
CA TRP A 37 -19.89 -3.55 -4.30
C TRP A 37 -20.56 -2.33 -4.96
N PHE A 38 -21.80 -2.47 -5.38
CA PHE A 38 -22.68 -1.41 -5.91
C PHE A 38 -22.09 -0.65 -7.11
N GLY A 39 -21.17 -1.25 -7.86
CA GLY A 39 -20.49 -0.60 -8.99
C GLY A 39 -19.45 0.44 -8.58
N LEU A 40 -19.05 0.47 -7.29
CA LEU A 40 -17.97 1.31 -6.83
C LEU A 40 -16.64 0.85 -7.46
N GLN A 41 -15.78 1.81 -7.78
CA GLN A 41 -14.44 1.53 -8.26
C GLN A 41 -13.49 1.28 -7.08
N ALA A 42 -12.54 0.36 -7.28
CA ALA A 42 -11.46 0.19 -6.33
C ALA A 42 -10.54 1.41 -6.39
N THR A 43 -10.37 2.11 -5.27
CA THR A 43 -9.51 3.30 -5.17
C THR A 43 -8.64 3.24 -3.93
N PRO A 44 -7.67 2.26 -3.86
CA PRO A 44 -6.81 2.11 -2.71
C PRO A 44 -5.98 3.38 -2.50
N PHE A 45 -5.94 3.87 -1.27
CA PHE A 45 -5.29 5.13 -0.93
C PHE A 45 -4.38 5.06 0.30
N GLN A 46 -4.34 3.90 0.96
CA GLN A 46 -3.49 3.63 2.13
C GLN A 46 -2.90 2.23 2.04
N GLU A 47 -1.62 2.12 1.70
CA GLU A 47 -0.94 0.85 1.45
C GLU A 47 -1.09 -0.13 2.62
N ARG A 48 -0.80 0.36 3.84
CA ARG A 48 -0.83 -0.44 5.08
C ARG A 48 -2.18 -1.05 5.40
N TYR A 49 -3.24 -0.40 4.95
CA TYR A 49 -4.61 -0.81 5.23
C TYR A 49 -5.21 -1.60 4.07
N CYS A 50 -4.91 -1.20 2.83
CA CYS A 50 -5.53 -1.83 1.65
C CYS A 50 -4.80 -3.09 1.17
N ASN A 51 -3.49 -3.23 1.42
CA ASN A 51 -2.70 -4.32 0.84
C ASN A 51 -3.16 -5.72 1.27
N ALA A 52 -3.66 -5.89 2.51
CA ALA A 52 -4.20 -7.17 2.95
C ALA A 52 -5.41 -7.59 2.11
N GLY A 53 -6.40 -6.71 2.01
CA GLY A 53 -7.62 -6.97 1.26
C GLY A 53 -7.38 -7.07 -0.26
N LEU A 54 -6.46 -6.27 -0.79
CA LEU A 54 -6.03 -6.40 -2.18
C LEU A 54 -5.41 -7.77 -2.45
N ALA A 55 -4.54 -8.25 -1.55
CA ALA A 55 -3.93 -9.57 -1.68
C ALA A 55 -4.95 -10.70 -1.58
N GLU A 56 -5.99 -10.55 -0.77
CA GLU A 56 -6.97 -11.61 -0.49
C GLU A 56 -8.09 -11.69 -1.52
N HIS A 57 -8.61 -10.55 -1.98
CA HIS A 57 -9.87 -10.51 -2.73
C HIS A 57 -9.73 -10.17 -4.22
N PHE A 58 -8.57 -9.69 -4.66
CA PHE A 58 -8.39 -9.31 -6.05
C PHE A 58 -7.82 -10.47 -6.89
N ASP A 59 -8.14 -10.47 -8.17
CA ASP A 59 -7.67 -11.49 -9.11
C ASP A 59 -6.31 -11.06 -9.69
N TYR A 60 -5.28 -11.87 -9.47
CA TYR A 60 -3.92 -11.68 -9.98
C TYR A 60 -3.14 -12.99 -9.98
N ASP A 61 -2.06 -13.05 -10.74
CA ASP A 61 -1.12 -14.16 -10.74
C ASP A 61 0.34 -13.72 -10.51
N SER A 62 0.53 -12.42 -10.37
CA SER A 62 1.84 -11.82 -10.18
C SER A 62 1.75 -10.62 -9.25
N VAL A 63 2.81 -10.34 -8.49
CA VAL A 63 2.79 -9.29 -7.49
C VAL A 63 4.09 -8.50 -7.47
N ILE A 64 3.99 -7.17 -7.32
CA ILE A 64 5.10 -6.28 -7.01
C ILE A 64 5.07 -6.01 -5.52
N ILE A 65 6.15 -6.36 -4.82
CA ILE A 65 6.32 -6.13 -3.38
C ILE A 65 7.61 -5.35 -3.15
N GLY A 66 7.60 -4.44 -2.20
CA GLY A 66 8.78 -3.67 -1.81
C GLY A 66 8.42 -2.45 -0.99
N SER A 67 9.39 -1.57 -0.81
CA SER A 67 9.22 -0.30 -0.11
C SER A 67 8.68 0.79 -1.06
N SER A 68 8.72 2.06 -0.61
CA SER A 68 8.37 3.22 -1.42
C SER A 68 9.12 3.29 -2.77
N MET A 69 10.24 2.60 -2.91
CA MET A 69 10.97 2.52 -4.18
C MET A 69 10.17 1.81 -5.29
N THR A 70 9.29 0.89 -4.93
CA THR A 70 8.46 0.14 -5.88
C THR A 70 7.08 0.76 -6.12
N GLU A 71 6.68 1.77 -5.35
CA GLU A 71 5.37 2.43 -5.51
C GLU A 71 5.20 3.07 -6.89
N ASN A 72 6.30 3.58 -7.46
CA ASN A 72 6.28 4.20 -8.79
C ASN A 72 6.41 3.20 -9.95
N PHE A 73 6.55 1.90 -9.67
CA PHE A 73 6.53 0.88 -10.73
C PHE A 73 5.11 0.72 -11.27
N ARG A 74 5.00 0.52 -12.56
CA ARG A 74 3.72 0.25 -13.23
C ARG A 74 3.52 -1.24 -13.36
N ALA A 75 2.36 -1.72 -12.94
CA ALA A 75 1.99 -3.13 -13.09
C ALA A 75 1.98 -3.55 -14.57
N SER A 76 1.52 -2.67 -15.45
CA SER A 76 1.48 -2.90 -16.90
C SER A 76 2.83 -3.23 -17.53
N TRP A 77 3.94 -2.71 -17.00
CA TRP A 77 5.27 -3.06 -17.50
C TRP A 77 5.60 -4.54 -17.28
N PHE A 78 5.18 -5.08 -16.15
CA PHE A 78 5.39 -6.49 -15.83
C PHE A 78 4.41 -7.37 -16.58
N ASP A 79 3.17 -6.94 -16.71
CA ASP A 79 2.14 -7.65 -17.48
C ASP A 79 2.58 -7.84 -18.95
N GLU A 80 3.10 -6.77 -19.56
CA GLU A 80 3.60 -6.82 -20.93
C GLU A 80 4.86 -7.71 -21.06
N ALA A 81 5.82 -7.54 -20.11
CA ALA A 81 7.10 -8.25 -20.19
C ALA A 81 6.98 -9.76 -19.88
N PHE A 82 6.07 -10.15 -18.99
CA PHE A 82 5.97 -11.52 -18.47
C PHE A 82 4.64 -12.21 -18.81
N SER A 83 3.76 -11.56 -19.55
CA SER A 83 2.42 -12.08 -19.90
C SER A 83 1.66 -12.56 -18.65
N CYS A 84 1.52 -11.67 -17.68
CA CYS A 84 0.92 -11.95 -16.38
C CYS A 84 -0.12 -10.88 -16.01
N LYS A 85 -0.77 -11.04 -14.88
CA LYS A 85 -1.69 -10.08 -14.29
C LYS A 85 -1.15 -9.63 -12.94
N THR A 86 -0.59 -8.45 -12.89
CA THR A 86 0.19 -7.97 -11.76
C THR A 86 -0.61 -7.05 -10.84
N ILE A 87 -0.53 -7.30 -9.55
CA ILE A 87 -0.99 -6.40 -8.50
C ILE A 87 0.21 -5.76 -7.81
N LYS A 88 0.05 -4.51 -7.33
CA LYS A 88 1.09 -3.80 -6.60
C LYS A 88 0.74 -3.74 -5.11
N LEU A 89 1.58 -4.36 -4.28
CA LEU A 89 1.46 -4.39 -2.83
C LEU A 89 2.67 -3.73 -2.16
N SER A 90 3.14 -2.65 -2.77
CA SER A 90 4.21 -1.81 -2.21
C SER A 90 3.76 -1.18 -0.89
N TYR A 91 4.71 -0.87 -0.03
CA TYR A 91 4.44 -0.32 1.29
C TYR A 91 5.52 0.69 1.68
N SER A 92 5.16 1.95 1.78
CA SER A 92 6.10 3.04 2.10
C SER A 92 6.77 2.80 3.45
N GLY A 93 8.10 2.79 3.46
CA GLY A 93 8.90 2.48 4.65
C GLY A 93 8.93 1.00 5.05
N ALA A 94 8.51 0.08 4.17
CA ALA A 94 8.53 -1.35 4.45
C ALA A 94 9.90 -1.83 4.93
N ARG A 95 9.89 -2.72 5.92
CA ARG A 95 11.02 -3.46 6.43
C ARG A 95 10.78 -4.96 6.21
N SER A 96 11.77 -5.77 6.54
CA SER A 96 11.69 -7.21 6.34
C SER A 96 10.45 -7.84 6.95
N ILE A 97 10.05 -7.42 8.15
CA ILE A 97 8.85 -7.92 8.83
C ILE A 97 7.58 -7.56 8.08
N ASN A 98 7.45 -6.30 7.60
CA ASN A 98 6.27 -5.87 6.85
C ASN A 98 6.15 -6.62 5.53
N THR A 99 7.27 -6.77 4.82
CA THR A 99 7.32 -7.54 3.57
C THR A 99 6.95 -9.00 3.78
N LYS A 100 7.43 -9.62 4.87
CA LYS A 100 7.06 -10.98 5.25
C LYS A 100 5.55 -11.10 5.42
N THR A 101 4.94 -10.22 6.22
CA THR A 101 3.49 -10.25 6.48
C THR A 101 2.66 -10.12 5.20
N ILE A 102 3.07 -9.23 4.27
CA ILE A 102 2.39 -9.08 2.97
C ILE A 102 2.58 -10.34 2.12
N MET A 103 3.79 -10.91 2.09
CA MET A 103 4.06 -12.16 1.35
C MET A 103 3.25 -13.34 1.89
N GLU A 104 3.07 -13.44 3.20
CA GLU A 104 2.24 -14.47 3.82
C GLU A 104 0.81 -14.39 3.27
N LYS A 105 0.21 -13.20 3.22
CA LYS A 105 -1.12 -12.99 2.61
C LYS A 105 -1.18 -13.34 1.13
N VAL A 106 -0.15 -12.98 0.37
CA VAL A 106 -0.04 -13.34 -1.06
C VAL A 106 0.02 -14.85 -1.25
N PHE A 107 0.75 -15.57 -0.41
CA PHE A 107 0.83 -17.04 -0.49
C PHE A 107 -0.42 -17.73 0.01
N GLU A 108 -1.13 -17.17 0.99
CA GLU A 108 -2.45 -17.65 1.42
C GLU A 108 -3.49 -17.56 0.29
N HIS A 109 -3.45 -16.51 -0.52
CA HIS A 109 -4.31 -16.38 -1.71
C HIS A 109 -4.08 -17.52 -2.71
N GLY A 110 -2.84 -17.94 -2.90
CA GLY A 110 -2.44 -18.99 -3.84
C GLY A 110 -2.44 -18.52 -5.31
N GLY A 111 -2.03 -19.42 -6.21
CA GLY A 111 -2.05 -19.14 -7.65
C GLY A 111 -0.99 -18.14 -8.16
N VAL A 112 -0.13 -17.62 -7.30
CA VAL A 112 0.90 -16.65 -7.65
C VAL A 112 2.04 -17.33 -8.41
N ARG A 113 2.34 -16.83 -9.61
CA ARG A 113 3.39 -17.31 -10.48
C ARG A 113 4.68 -16.51 -10.36
N ASN A 114 4.56 -15.19 -10.22
CA ASN A 114 5.71 -14.31 -10.16
C ASN A 114 5.62 -13.37 -8.95
N VAL A 115 6.74 -13.20 -8.27
CA VAL A 115 6.92 -12.18 -7.22
C VAL A 115 8.06 -11.26 -7.66
N PHE A 116 7.74 -10.02 -7.95
CA PHE A 116 8.69 -8.96 -8.29
C PHE A 116 9.03 -8.21 -7.02
N PHE A 117 10.17 -8.55 -6.43
CA PHE A 117 10.57 -8.04 -5.13
C PHE A 117 11.61 -6.93 -5.23
N GLY A 118 11.21 -5.72 -4.83
CA GLY A 118 12.12 -4.58 -4.70
C GLY A 118 12.86 -4.61 -3.37
N LEU A 119 14.06 -5.18 -3.37
CA LEU A 119 14.92 -5.26 -2.20
C LEU A 119 15.73 -3.96 -2.06
N ASP A 120 15.55 -3.25 -0.96
CA ASP A 120 16.35 -2.09 -0.63
C ASP A 120 17.30 -2.32 0.57
N THR A 121 18.27 -1.42 0.73
CA THR A 121 19.27 -1.54 1.79
C THR A 121 18.68 -1.46 3.19
N ALA A 122 17.59 -0.73 3.37
CA ALA A 122 16.95 -0.58 4.66
C ALA A 122 16.29 -1.88 5.14
N MET A 123 15.85 -2.73 4.22
CA MET A 123 15.35 -4.07 4.55
C MET A 123 16.46 -5.00 5.03
N LEU A 124 17.67 -4.85 4.46
CA LEU A 124 18.81 -5.70 4.79
C LEU A 124 19.55 -5.27 6.07
N THR A 125 19.50 -3.98 6.41
CA THR A 125 20.30 -3.41 7.51
C THR A 125 19.50 -3.19 8.79
N SER A 126 18.17 -3.24 8.73
CA SER A 126 17.32 -3.14 9.91
C SER A 126 17.28 -4.46 10.71
N ALA A 127 17.00 -4.37 12.00
CA ALA A 127 16.69 -5.56 12.79
C ALA A 127 15.50 -6.31 12.20
N PRO A 128 15.45 -7.65 12.28
CA PRO A 128 14.42 -8.45 11.60
C PRO A 128 12.98 -8.13 12.01
N ASP A 129 12.78 -7.69 13.25
CA ASP A 129 11.51 -7.31 13.86
C ASP A 129 11.24 -5.80 13.85
N PHE A 130 12.16 -5.00 13.30
CA PHE A 130 12.00 -3.56 13.24
C PHE A 130 10.96 -3.16 12.19
N THR A 131 10.01 -2.32 12.58
CA THR A 131 9.09 -1.64 11.67
C THR A 131 9.25 -0.13 11.78
N GLN A 132 9.18 0.56 10.66
CA GLN A 132 9.17 2.03 10.64
C GLN A 132 7.76 2.57 10.89
N PHE A 133 6.78 1.86 10.39
CA PHE A 133 5.36 2.15 10.58
C PHE A 133 4.64 0.84 10.84
N ASP A 134 3.80 0.80 11.85
CA ASP A 134 3.02 -0.38 12.17
C ASP A 134 1.92 -0.60 11.13
N ILE A 135 1.67 -1.85 10.81
CA ILE A 135 0.51 -2.27 10.05
C ILE A 135 -0.64 -2.60 11.01
N PRO A 136 -1.89 -2.36 10.61
CA PRO A 136 -3.04 -2.71 11.45
C PRO A 136 -3.21 -4.23 11.48
N GLU A 137 -2.72 -4.89 12.54
CA GLU A 137 -2.70 -6.35 12.66
C GLU A 137 -4.06 -6.99 12.39
N TYR A 138 -5.14 -6.36 12.85
CA TYR A 138 -6.51 -6.85 12.65
C TYR A 138 -6.96 -6.99 11.20
N LEU A 139 -6.22 -6.41 10.23
CA LEU A 139 -6.45 -6.59 8.80
C LEU A 139 -5.62 -7.73 8.20
N TYR A 140 -4.63 -8.25 8.95
CA TYR A 140 -3.66 -9.22 8.44
C TYR A 140 -3.72 -10.58 9.13
N ASP A 141 -4.35 -10.68 10.31
CA ASP A 141 -4.29 -11.89 11.15
C ASP A 141 -5.32 -12.96 10.80
N GLY A 142 -6.32 -12.65 9.98
CA GLY A 142 -7.41 -13.57 9.62
C GLY A 142 -8.33 -13.95 10.78
N ILE A 143 -8.31 -13.18 11.89
CA ILE A 143 -9.11 -13.44 13.09
C ILE A 143 -10.35 -12.53 13.10
N GLY A 144 -11.49 -13.06 12.69
CA GLY A 144 -12.75 -12.27 12.65
C GLY A 144 -13.23 -11.75 14.03
N GLY A 145 -12.61 -12.17 15.13
CA GLY A 145 -13.00 -11.72 16.48
C GLY A 145 -12.58 -10.29 16.82
N ASN A 146 -11.64 -9.70 16.11
CA ASN A 146 -11.14 -8.34 16.32
C ASN A 146 -11.62 -7.33 15.26
N ASP A 147 -12.47 -7.73 14.34
CA ASP A 147 -13.08 -6.90 13.29
C ASP A 147 -13.86 -5.70 13.86
N VAL A 148 -14.19 -5.72 15.14
CA VAL A 148 -14.77 -4.58 15.84
C VAL A 148 -13.88 -3.34 15.74
N ASN A 149 -12.57 -3.51 15.63
CA ASN A 149 -11.59 -2.45 15.43
C ASN A 149 -11.71 -1.80 14.05
N TYR A 150 -12.22 -2.54 13.07
CA TYR A 150 -12.55 -2.06 11.74
C TYR A 150 -13.96 -1.47 11.69
N LEU A 151 -14.96 -2.28 12.00
CA LEU A 151 -16.39 -1.98 11.83
C LEU A 151 -16.93 -0.85 12.72
N LEU A 152 -16.31 -0.60 13.88
CA LEU A 152 -16.73 0.46 14.80
C LEU A 152 -15.72 1.62 14.89
N ASN A 153 -14.85 1.75 13.90
CA ASN A 153 -13.87 2.82 13.85
C ASN A 153 -14.46 4.10 13.25
N LYS A 154 -14.57 5.14 14.06
CA LYS A 154 -15.09 6.44 13.62
C LYS A 154 -14.29 7.08 12.48
N ASN A 155 -12.97 6.87 12.45
CA ASN A 155 -12.12 7.45 11.40
C ASN A 155 -12.35 6.75 10.07
N ILE A 156 -12.58 5.44 10.09
CA ILE A 156 -12.96 4.68 8.91
C ILE A 156 -14.35 5.10 8.44
N LEU A 157 -15.33 5.19 9.35
CA LEU A 157 -16.72 5.54 8.99
C LEU A 157 -16.81 6.94 8.38
N PHE A 158 -16.30 7.97 9.07
CA PHE A 158 -16.45 9.36 8.65
C PHE A 158 -15.31 9.90 7.79
N GLY A 159 -14.20 9.19 7.72
CA GLY A 159 -13.05 9.54 6.91
C GLY A 159 -12.94 8.68 5.65
N ASP A 160 -12.53 7.45 5.83
CA ASP A 160 -12.08 6.60 4.70
C ASP A 160 -13.25 6.07 3.86
N THR A 161 -14.38 5.72 4.50
CA THR A 161 -15.62 5.38 3.78
C THR A 161 -16.10 6.55 2.92
N VAL A 162 -16.08 7.77 3.46
CA VAL A 162 -16.47 8.98 2.71
C VAL A 162 -15.49 9.24 1.56
N LYS A 163 -14.17 9.09 1.78
CA LYS A 163 -13.16 9.22 0.72
C LYS A 163 -13.38 8.20 -0.39
N THR A 164 -13.68 6.96 -0.04
CA THR A 164 -13.96 5.91 -1.03
C THR A 164 -15.16 6.28 -1.89
N LEU A 165 -16.23 6.80 -1.31
CA LEU A 165 -17.40 7.24 -2.06
C LEU A 165 -17.15 8.47 -2.95
N GLN A 166 -16.22 9.35 -2.55
CA GLN A 166 -15.86 10.56 -3.31
C GLN A 166 -14.86 10.28 -4.44
N ARG A 167 -14.00 9.28 -4.29
CA ARG A 167 -12.93 8.94 -5.24
C ARG A 167 -13.37 7.83 -6.18
N GLN A 168 -14.35 8.10 -7.03
CA GLN A 168 -14.85 7.15 -8.02
C GLN A 168 -14.20 7.39 -9.39
N GLU A 169 -12.86 7.38 -9.43
CA GLU A 169 -12.06 7.48 -10.65
C GLU A 169 -11.74 6.07 -11.18
N ASN A 170 -11.46 5.97 -12.47
CA ASN A 170 -10.99 4.70 -13.05
C ASN A 170 -9.69 4.30 -12.37
N PHE A 171 -9.71 3.14 -11.73
CA PHE A 171 -8.57 2.60 -11.00
C PHE A 171 -7.65 1.81 -11.92
N SER A 172 -6.37 2.05 -11.76
CA SER A 172 -5.30 1.26 -12.36
C SER A 172 -4.22 0.97 -11.32
N PHE A 173 -3.70 -0.25 -11.31
CA PHE A 173 -2.53 -0.58 -10.48
C PHE A 173 -1.28 0.21 -10.87
N ASP A 174 -1.23 0.77 -12.07
CA ASP A 174 -0.15 1.66 -12.50
C ASP A 174 -0.10 2.94 -11.67
N ASP A 175 -1.28 3.48 -11.33
CA ASP A 175 -1.40 4.75 -10.60
C ASP A 175 -1.53 4.56 -9.09
N MET A 176 -1.62 3.31 -8.62
CA MET A 176 -1.78 3.00 -7.22
C MET A 176 -0.53 3.37 -6.43
N TYR A 177 -0.69 4.14 -5.36
CA TYR A 177 0.36 4.56 -4.42
C TYR A 177 1.48 5.40 -5.04
N VAL A 178 1.36 5.83 -6.28
CA VAL A 178 2.35 6.71 -6.91
C VAL A 178 2.43 8.03 -6.16
N TRP A 179 3.57 8.27 -5.51
CA TRP A 179 3.80 9.49 -4.73
C TRP A 179 4.24 10.68 -5.59
N GLU A 180 4.65 10.45 -6.83
CA GLU A 180 4.99 11.51 -7.78
C GLU A 180 4.26 11.31 -9.12
N LYS A 181 3.04 11.82 -9.20
CA LYS A 181 2.16 11.69 -10.38
C LYS A 181 2.74 12.30 -11.67
N ASN A 182 3.75 13.18 -11.54
CA ASN A 182 4.39 13.86 -12.67
C ASN A 182 5.69 13.18 -13.14
N TYR A 183 6.05 12.02 -12.57
CA TYR A 183 7.16 11.23 -13.07
C TYR A 183 6.72 10.47 -14.32
N THR A 184 6.76 11.17 -15.43
CA THR A 184 6.88 10.50 -16.72
C THR A 184 8.32 10.03 -16.83
N PHE A 185 8.55 8.74 -16.69
CA PHE A 185 9.81 8.11 -17.10
C PHE A 185 9.89 8.17 -18.63
N SER A 186 10.02 9.36 -19.20
CA SER A 186 10.37 9.50 -20.60
C SER A 186 11.87 9.26 -20.72
N GLU A 187 12.32 8.56 -21.74
CA GLU A 187 13.74 8.36 -22.01
C GLU A 187 14.55 9.65 -22.03
N LYS A 188 13.90 10.78 -22.31
CA LYS A 188 14.50 12.12 -22.32
C LYS A 188 14.75 12.70 -20.94
N GLU A 189 14.06 12.22 -19.91
CA GLU A 189 14.12 12.76 -18.54
C GLU A 189 14.86 11.86 -17.58
N VAL A 190 15.09 10.61 -17.95
CA VAL A 190 15.84 9.66 -17.13
C VAL A 190 17.32 9.97 -17.23
N LEU A 191 17.88 10.53 -16.17
CA LEU A 191 19.31 10.72 -16.00
C LEU A 191 19.85 9.58 -15.15
N TYR A 192 20.78 8.83 -15.69
CA TYR A 192 21.39 7.69 -15.00
C TYR A 192 22.75 8.03 -14.38
N GLY A 193 23.10 7.33 -13.31
CA GLY A 193 24.41 7.38 -12.70
C GLY A 193 24.80 8.76 -12.15
N LYS A 194 26.02 9.18 -12.42
CA LYS A 194 26.60 10.42 -11.89
C LYS A 194 25.78 11.67 -12.25
N GLN A 195 25.23 11.73 -13.45
CA GLN A 195 24.46 12.90 -13.89
C GLN A 195 23.14 13.05 -13.14
N ALA A 196 22.42 11.96 -12.88
CA ALA A 196 21.19 11.97 -12.09
C ALA A 196 21.47 12.41 -10.65
N TYR A 197 22.52 11.88 -10.05
CA TYR A 197 22.96 12.24 -8.72
C TYR A 197 23.33 13.73 -8.61
N VAL A 198 24.12 14.25 -9.54
CA VAL A 198 24.52 15.65 -9.60
C VAL A 198 23.29 16.56 -9.72
N LYS A 199 22.37 16.27 -10.66
CA LYS A 199 21.16 17.08 -10.87
C LYS A 199 20.25 17.10 -9.63
N SER A 200 20.08 15.96 -8.96
CA SER A 200 19.27 15.89 -7.74
C SER A 200 19.89 16.67 -6.58
N ARG A 201 21.21 16.64 -6.44
CA ARG A 201 21.93 17.30 -5.34
C ARG A 201 22.17 18.79 -5.55
N LEU A 202 22.29 19.27 -6.78
CA LEU A 202 22.42 20.71 -7.06
C LEU A 202 21.23 21.53 -6.54
N LYS A 203 20.06 20.92 -6.36
CA LYS A 203 18.88 21.57 -5.76
C LYS A 203 18.94 21.65 -4.24
N THR A 204 19.71 20.80 -3.58
CA THR A 204 19.66 20.60 -2.12
C THR A 204 20.94 20.99 -1.39
N VAL A 205 22.07 21.12 -2.08
CA VAL A 205 23.37 21.38 -1.44
C VAL A 205 23.86 22.79 -1.81
N LYS A 206 24.05 23.63 -0.79
CA LYS A 206 24.57 25.01 -0.94
C LYS A 206 26.07 25.08 -1.20
N GLU A 207 26.78 23.97 -1.10
CA GLU A 207 28.23 23.92 -1.33
C GLU A 207 28.57 23.42 -2.73
N PRO A 208 29.63 23.98 -3.37
CA PRO A 208 30.03 23.55 -4.70
C PRO A 208 30.42 22.07 -4.71
N MET A 209 29.93 21.35 -5.70
CA MET A 209 30.11 19.91 -5.89
C MET A 209 31.58 19.47 -6.08
N GLU A 210 32.49 20.40 -6.23
CA GLU A 210 33.94 20.13 -6.34
C GLU A 210 34.49 19.35 -5.14
N LYS A 211 33.93 19.57 -3.94
CA LYS A 211 34.31 18.81 -2.75
C LYS A 211 33.81 17.36 -2.72
N LEU A 212 32.76 17.06 -3.47
CA LEU A 212 32.19 15.70 -3.57
C LEU A 212 32.87 14.84 -4.64
N SER A 213 33.66 15.45 -5.52
CA SER A 213 34.46 14.71 -6.51
C SER A 213 35.58 13.88 -5.89
N LEU A 214 35.88 14.09 -4.60
CA LEU A 214 36.84 13.33 -3.82
C LEU A 214 36.31 12.03 -3.24
N ILE A 215 35.02 11.77 -3.32
CA ILE A 215 34.48 10.42 -3.07
C ILE A 215 34.74 9.61 -4.32
N HIS A 216 35.88 8.93 -4.37
CA HIS A 216 36.22 7.99 -5.43
C HIS A 216 35.14 6.88 -5.49
N ILE A 217 34.21 7.01 -6.41
CA ILE A 217 33.59 5.82 -6.99
C ILE A 217 34.65 5.29 -7.95
N SER A 218 35.48 4.36 -7.47
CA SER A 218 36.40 3.64 -8.33
C SER A 218 35.56 2.93 -9.40
N GLU A 219 35.72 3.32 -10.66
CA GLU A 219 35.19 2.53 -11.77
C GLU A 219 35.72 1.11 -11.61
N PRO A 220 34.87 0.07 -11.78
CA PRO A 220 35.37 -1.29 -11.80
C PRO A 220 36.33 -1.40 -12.97
N THR A 221 37.61 -1.61 -12.65
CA THR A 221 38.64 -1.91 -13.65
C THR A 221 38.19 -3.14 -14.42
N ARG A 222 37.88 -2.94 -15.70
CA ARG A 222 37.74 -4.05 -16.64
C ARG A 222 39.11 -4.74 -16.75
N HIS A 223 39.17 -5.96 -16.26
CA HIS A 223 40.15 -6.96 -16.68
C HIS A 223 39.49 -7.92 -17.67
#